data_500293e0c8fa4ae4596ce626203584b7
#
_entry.id   500293e0c8fa4ae4596ce626203584b7
#
_cell.length_a   1.000
_cell.length_b   1.000
_cell.length_c   1.000
_cell.angle_alpha   90.00
_cell.angle_beta   90.00
_cell.angle_gamma   90.00
#
_symmetry.space_group_name_H-M   'P 1'
#
loop_
_entity.id
_entity.type
_entity.pdbx_description
1 polymer ?
#
loop_
_entity_poly.entity_id
_entity_poly.type
_entity_poly.pdbx_seq_one_letter_code
_entity_poly.pdbx_strand_id
1 'polypeptide(L)'
;MGGTLIAEKLAETPWVKNSNLHFVFQPQSRAEDLRKFLFENGFNINKEIATHEGRRVYIAFDATFSGNVKPFTTADCFIGKLPHTEDSHKHLSHQLSRLKEKYEAYTKIGRNDDAKELFGTIQEIEGFING
;
A
#
# COMPACT_ATOMS: atom_id res chain seq x y z
N MET A 1 12.55 8.33 3.19
CA MET A 1 11.89 7.85 4.42
C MET A 1 10.91 6.74 4.03
N GLY A 2 10.95 5.62 4.72
CA GLY A 2 10.03 4.51 4.46
C GLY A 2 8.62 4.79 4.95
N GLY A 3 7.65 4.04 4.39
CA GLY A 3 6.24 4.24 4.68
C GLY A 3 5.86 4.07 6.15
N THR A 4 6.46 3.10 6.84
CA THR A 4 6.23 2.88 8.26
C THR A 4 6.62 4.11 9.10
N LEU A 5 7.79 4.69 8.82
CA LEU A 5 8.27 5.87 9.54
C LEU A 5 7.42 7.10 9.24
N ILE A 6 6.99 7.28 8.00
CA ILE A 6 6.08 8.37 7.64
C ILE A 6 4.78 8.24 8.43
N ALA A 7 4.20 7.04 8.50
CA ALA A 7 2.97 6.78 9.26
C ALA A 7 3.14 7.11 10.74
N GLU A 8 4.26 6.72 11.35
CA GLU A 8 4.56 7.03 12.75
C GLU A 8 4.65 8.55 12.99
N LYS A 9 5.29 9.28 12.07
CA LYS A 9 5.40 10.73 12.17
C LYS A 9 4.04 11.41 12.04
N LEU A 10 3.18 10.94 11.13
CA LEU A 10 1.84 11.48 10.96
C LEU A 10 0.98 11.24 12.20
N ALA A 11 1.12 10.08 12.83
CA ALA A 11 0.37 9.75 14.05
C ALA A 11 0.70 10.72 15.20
N GLU A 12 1.92 11.26 15.23
CA GLU A 12 2.38 12.21 16.24
C GLU A 12 2.05 13.67 15.92
N THR A 13 1.40 13.94 14.80
CA THR A 13 1.21 15.30 14.27
C THR A 13 -0.27 15.58 14.02
N PRO A 14 -1.07 15.93 15.05
CA PRO A 14 -2.53 16.09 14.91
C PRO A 14 -2.98 17.11 13.86
N TRP A 15 -2.19 18.14 13.59
CA TRP A 15 -2.56 19.18 12.62
C TRP A 15 -2.65 18.69 11.18
N VAL A 16 -2.10 17.50 10.87
CA VAL A 16 -2.22 16.91 9.52
C VAL A 16 -3.67 16.53 9.18
N LYS A 17 -4.52 16.34 10.18
CA LYS A 17 -5.96 16.09 10.01
C LYS A 17 -6.70 17.38 9.71
N ASN A 18 -6.36 18.00 8.59
CA ASN A 18 -6.95 19.25 8.11
C ASN A 18 -7.28 19.09 6.63
N SER A 19 -8.58 19.20 6.31
CA SER A 19 -9.08 19.00 4.94
C SER A 19 -8.59 20.02 3.93
N ASN A 20 -8.00 21.14 4.38
CA ASN A 20 -7.43 22.16 3.49
C ASN A 20 -5.99 21.86 3.07
N LEU A 21 -5.39 20.80 3.64
CA LEU A 21 -4.01 20.45 3.34
C LEU A 21 -3.94 19.27 2.35
N HIS A 22 -3.05 19.39 1.39
CA HIS A 22 -2.66 18.32 0.50
C HIS A 22 -1.28 17.82 0.88
N PHE A 23 -1.11 16.51 0.92
CA PHE A 23 0.17 15.90 1.20
C PHE A 23 0.60 15.07 0.00
N VAL A 24 1.85 15.23 -0.42
CA VAL A 24 2.46 14.37 -1.42
C VAL A 24 3.48 13.51 -0.70
N PHE A 25 3.28 12.19 -0.77
CA PHE A 25 4.16 11.21 -0.13
C PHE A 25 4.92 10.44 -1.18
N GLN A 26 6.18 10.19 -0.89
CA GLN A 26 7.05 9.39 -1.75
C GLN A 26 7.82 8.40 -0.88
N PRO A 27 7.13 7.37 -0.35
CA PRO A 27 7.77 6.40 0.53
C PRO A 27 8.80 5.58 -0.25
N GLN A 28 9.99 5.42 0.33
CA GLN A 28 11.06 4.63 -0.28
C GLN A 28 10.86 3.13 -0.09
N SER A 29 10.06 2.75 0.90
CA SER A 29 9.73 1.36 1.22
C SER A 29 8.44 1.32 2.02
N ARG A 30 7.82 0.15 2.14
CA ARG A 30 6.66 -0.08 2.99
C ARG A 30 5.50 0.89 2.73
N ALA A 31 5.23 1.17 1.45
CA ALA A 31 4.10 2.03 1.06
C ALA A 31 2.77 1.48 1.59
N GLU A 32 2.64 0.16 1.71
CA GLU A 32 1.46 -0.50 2.27
C GLU A 32 1.15 -0.08 3.71
N ASP A 33 2.17 0.12 4.54
CA ASP A 33 1.99 0.58 5.92
C ASP A 33 1.49 2.01 5.97
N LEU A 34 2.00 2.87 5.09
CA LEU A 34 1.54 4.25 5.00
C LEU A 34 0.10 4.32 4.50
N ARG A 35 -0.25 3.55 3.46
CA ARG A 35 -1.63 3.50 2.97
C ARG A 35 -2.58 3.00 4.05
N LYS A 36 -2.20 1.98 4.80
CA LYS A 36 -3.01 1.46 5.91
C LYS A 36 -3.29 2.55 6.94
N PHE A 37 -2.26 3.29 7.36
CA PHE A 37 -2.42 4.41 8.28
C PHE A 37 -3.40 5.45 7.73
N LEU A 38 -3.25 5.85 6.47
CA LEU A 38 -4.09 6.86 5.85
C LEU A 38 -5.55 6.40 5.79
N PHE A 39 -5.80 5.16 5.40
CA PHE A 39 -7.15 4.60 5.35
C PHE A 39 -7.78 4.52 6.75
N GLU A 40 -7.02 4.09 7.75
CA GLU A 40 -7.52 3.96 9.12
C GLU A 40 -7.82 5.31 9.77
N ASN A 41 -7.17 6.37 9.32
CA ASN A 41 -7.29 7.71 9.91
C ASN A 41 -8.10 8.71 9.09
N GLY A 42 -8.87 8.24 8.11
CA GLY A 42 -9.78 9.07 7.37
C GLY A 42 -9.16 9.95 6.30
N PHE A 43 -8.01 9.56 5.77
CA PHE A 43 -7.40 10.22 4.62
C PHE A 43 -7.85 9.54 3.34
N ASN A 44 -8.01 10.34 2.28
CA ASN A 44 -8.21 9.84 0.92
C ASN A 44 -6.89 9.92 0.17
N ILE A 45 -6.57 8.87 -0.56
CA ILE A 45 -5.52 8.91 -1.56
C ILE A 45 -6.21 9.33 -2.86
N ASN A 46 -5.88 10.51 -3.37
CA ASN A 46 -6.55 11.08 -4.54
C ASN A 46 -5.94 10.58 -5.84
N LYS A 47 -4.63 10.43 -5.86
CA LYS A 47 -3.89 10.01 -7.05
C LYS A 47 -2.60 9.31 -6.63
N GLU A 48 -2.25 8.27 -7.35
CA GLU A 48 -0.96 7.59 -7.22
C GLU A 48 -0.31 7.43 -8.59
N ILE A 49 1.00 7.44 -8.58
CA ILE A 49 1.80 7.14 -9.77
C ILE A 49 2.94 6.18 -9.38
N ALA A 50 3.34 5.38 -10.34
CA ALA A 50 4.56 4.58 -10.27
C ALA A 50 5.44 5.00 -11.43
N THR A 51 6.70 5.29 -11.14
CA THR A 51 7.69 5.67 -12.15
C THR A 51 8.95 4.87 -11.93
N HIS A 52 9.79 4.78 -12.94
CA HIS A 52 11.07 4.08 -12.78
C HIS A 52 12.24 5.02 -13.07
N GLU A 53 13.33 4.76 -12.38
CA GLU A 53 14.61 5.37 -12.65
C GLU A 53 15.63 4.22 -12.66
N GLY A 54 16.20 3.94 -13.83
CA GLY A 54 16.99 2.75 -14.02
C GLY A 54 16.12 1.50 -13.81
N ARG A 55 16.53 0.64 -12.87
CA ARG A 55 15.80 -0.59 -12.51
C ARG A 55 14.85 -0.41 -11.31
N ARG A 56 14.87 0.76 -10.69
CA ARG A 56 14.11 1.02 -9.47
C ARG A 56 12.79 1.68 -9.80
N VAL A 57 11.71 1.19 -9.19
CA VAL A 57 10.38 1.80 -9.30
C VAL A 57 10.11 2.62 -8.05
N TYR A 58 9.62 3.84 -8.23
CA TYR A 58 9.26 4.76 -7.17
C TYR A 58 7.76 4.97 -7.18
N ILE A 59 7.18 5.05 -5.97
CA ILE A 59 5.75 5.30 -5.77
C ILE A 59 5.60 6.70 -5.17
N ALA A 60 4.63 7.46 -5.69
CA ALA A 60 4.25 8.73 -5.12
C ALA A 60 2.73 8.83 -5.10
N PHE A 61 2.17 9.40 -4.05
CA PHE A 61 0.74 9.63 -3.98
C PHE A 61 0.38 10.91 -3.23
N ASP A 62 -0.75 11.49 -3.63
CA ASP A 62 -1.36 12.68 -3.08
C ASP A 62 -2.50 12.27 -2.16
N ALA A 63 -2.53 12.79 -0.95
CA ALA A 63 -3.56 12.46 0.04
C ALA A 63 -4.12 13.71 0.70
N THR A 64 -5.40 13.64 1.05
CA THR A 64 -6.10 14.68 1.80
C THR A 64 -6.92 14.05 2.91
N PHE A 65 -7.11 14.79 4.01
CA PHE A 65 -7.95 14.33 5.11
C PHE A 65 -9.42 14.60 4.81
N SER A 66 -10.25 13.57 4.85
CA SER A 66 -11.71 13.70 4.71
C SER A 66 -12.46 13.47 6.02
N GLY A 67 -11.85 12.77 6.96
CA GLY A 67 -12.48 12.36 8.20
C GLY A 67 -13.37 11.12 8.06
N ASN A 68 -13.53 10.60 6.85
CA ASN A 68 -14.36 9.42 6.59
C ASN A 68 -13.49 8.16 6.47
N VAL A 69 -13.71 7.22 7.39
CA VAL A 69 -13.02 5.93 7.35
C VAL A 69 -13.92 4.96 6.57
N LYS A 70 -13.43 4.48 5.43
CA LYS A 70 -14.14 3.51 4.59
C LYS A 70 -13.53 2.12 4.80
N PRO A 71 -14.30 1.05 4.63
CA PRO A 71 -13.76 -0.30 4.66
C PRO A 71 -12.67 -0.48 3.60
N PHE A 72 -11.63 -1.20 3.94
CA PHE A 72 -10.55 -1.53 3.01
C PHE A 72 -9.99 -2.91 3.33
N THR A 73 -9.36 -3.52 2.33
CA THR A 73 -8.72 -4.84 2.48
C THR A 73 -7.21 -4.67 2.59
N THR A 74 -6.52 -5.73 2.99
CA THR A 74 -5.05 -5.73 2.97
C THR A 74 -4.53 -5.51 1.54
N ALA A 75 -5.20 -6.09 0.55
CA ALA A 75 -4.82 -5.88 -0.86
C ALA A 75 -4.92 -4.41 -1.26
N ASP A 76 -5.93 -3.67 -0.76
CA ASP A 76 -6.07 -2.24 -1.01
C ASP A 76 -4.85 -1.45 -0.53
N CYS A 77 -4.22 -1.90 0.56
CA CYS A 77 -3.01 -1.25 1.08
C CYS A 77 -1.81 -1.43 0.13
N PHE A 78 -1.77 -2.51 -0.63
CA PHE A 78 -0.72 -2.73 -1.64
C PHE A 78 -1.03 -2.05 -2.97
N ILE A 79 -2.28 -2.08 -3.40
CA ILE A 79 -2.72 -1.56 -4.70
C ILE A 79 -2.96 -0.05 -4.65
N GLY A 80 -3.63 0.42 -3.60
CA GLY A 80 -4.01 1.82 -3.47
C GLY A 80 -4.76 2.32 -4.69
N LYS A 81 -4.34 3.46 -5.20
CA LYS A 81 -4.86 4.09 -6.42
C LYS A 81 -3.89 3.98 -7.60
N LEU A 82 -2.99 3.00 -7.59
CA LEU A 82 -2.04 2.81 -8.67
C LEU A 82 -2.77 2.62 -10.00
N PRO A 83 -2.33 3.31 -11.07
CA PRO A 83 -2.89 3.11 -12.39
C PRO A 83 -2.40 1.79 -13.01
N HIS A 84 -3.10 1.30 -14.02
CA HIS A 84 -2.68 0.12 -14.77
C HIS A 84 -1.58 0.49 -15.77
N THR A 85 -0.36 0.63 -15.26
CA THR A 85 0.82 0.93 -16.06
C THR A 85 1.84 -0.18 -15.89
N GLU A 86 2.81 -0.25 -16.80
CA GLU A 86 3.90 -1.22 -16.71
C GLU A 86 4.69 -1.07 -15.40
N ASP A 87 4.96 0.17 -14.98
CA ASP A 87 5.68 0.44 -13.73
C ASP A 87 4.88 0.01 -12.50
N SER A 88 3.57 0.27 -12.48
CA SER A 88 2.69 -0.21 -11.40
C SER A 88 2.68 -1.72 -11.31
N HIS A 89 2.54 -2.39 -12.46
CA HIS A 89 2.52 -3.86 -12.51
C HIS A 89 3.86 -4.45 -12.08
N LYS A 90 4.95 -3.84 -12.48
CA LYS A 90 6.30 -4.27 -12.06
C LYS A 90 6.48 -4.16 -10.55
N HIS A 91 6.06 -3.03 -9.97
CA HIS A 91 6.09 -2.81 -8.53
C HIS A 91 5.27 -3.87 -7.80
N LEU A 92 4.02 -4.07 -8.24
CA LEU A 92 3.12 -5.05 -7.60
C LEU A 92 3.60 -6.48 -7.77
N SER A 93 4.18 -6.83 -8.92
CA SER A 93 4.75 -8.16 -9.14
C SER A 93 5.89 -8.44 -8.18
N HIS A 94 6.69 -7.43 -7.86
CA HIS A 94 7.77 -7.54 -6.90
C HIS A 94 7.23 -7.76 -5.48
N GLN A 95 6.21 -7.01 -5.09
CA GLN A 95 5.52 -7.20 -3.82
C GLN A 95 4.87 -8.59 -3.75
N LEU A 96 4.26 -9.02 -4.83
CA LEU A 96 3.61 -10.32 -4.92
C LEU A 96 4.60 -11.47 -4.68
N SER A 97 5.82 -11.38 -5.20
CA SER A 97 6.86 -12.38 -4.96
C SER A 97 7.18 -12.51 -3.47
N ARG A 98 7.26 -11.40 -2.76
CA ARG A 98 7.50 -11.39 -1.31
C ARG A 98 6.33 -12.00 -0.53
N LEU A 99 5.11 -11.70 -0.95
CA LEU A 99 3.92 -12.26 -0.31
C LEU A 99 3.81 -13.76 -0.53
N LYS A 100 4.20 -14.26 -1.71
CA LYS A 100 4.22 -15.69 -2.01
C LYS A 100 5.24 -16.42 -1.16
N GLU A 101 6.42 -15.84 -0.95
CA GLU A 101 7.43 -16.40 -0.05
C GLU A 101 6.90 -16.49 1.38
N LYS A 102 6.21 -15.46 1.83
CA LYS A 102 5.60 -15.43 3.16
C LYS A 102 4.50 -16.48 3.29
N TYR A 103 3.70 -16.67 2.25
CA TYR A 103 2.68 -17.69 2.19
C TYR A 103 3.27 -19.10 2.37
N GLU A 104 4.35 -19.38 1.63
CA GLU A 104 5.05 -20.66 1.77
C GLU A 104 5.59 -20.88 3.18
N ALA A 105 6.17 -19.85 3.78
CA ALA A 105 6.66 -19.91 5.15
C ALA A 105 5.55 -20.22 6.15
N TYR A 106 4.41 -19.56 6.04
CA TYR A 106 3.25 -19.82 6.90
C TYR A 106 2.75 -21.25 6.76
N THR A 107 2.69 -21.74 5.53
CA THR A 107 2.25 -23.12 5.24
C THR A 107 3.19 -24.14 5.90
N LYS A 108 4.50 -23.92 5.80
CA LYS A 108 5.51 -24.84 6.36
C LYS A 108 5.45 -24.92 7.87
N ILE A 109 5.13 -23.84 8.57
CA ILE A 109 5.08 -23.82 10.03
C ILE A 109 3.69 -24.10 10.58
N GLY A 110 2.71 -24.41 9.73
CA GLY A 110 1.36 -24.76 10.13
C GLY A 110 0.46 -23.58 10.51
N ARG A 111 0.83 -22.36 10.17
CA ARG A 111 -0.01 -21.17 10.38
C ARG A 111 -1.04 -21.05 9.25
N ASN A 112 -1.98 -21.98 9.24
CA ASN A 112 -2.91 -22.17 8.12
C ASN A 112 -3.91 -21.01 7.97
N ASP A 113 -4.37 -20.42 9.07
CA ASP A 113 -5.30 -19.28 9.02
C ASP A 113 -4.63 -18.05 8.43
N ASP A 114 -3.38 -17.78 8.84
CA ASP A 114 -2.58 -16.68 8.29
C ASP A 114 -2.29 -16.89 6.80
N ALA A 115 -1.97 -18.14 6.43
CA ALA A 115 -1.72 -18.49 5.04
C ALA A 115 -2.97 -18.28 4.17
N LYS A 116 -4.13 -18.66 4.68
CA LYS A 116 -5.41 -18.50 3.95
C LYS A 116 -5.75 -17.04 3.71
N GLU A 117 -5.58 -16.21 4.74
CA GLU A 117 -5.82 -14.77 4.64
C GLU A 117 -4.87 -14.12 3.61
N LEU A 118 -3.59 -14.49 3.69
CA LEU A 118 -2.58 -13.99 2.77
C LEU A 118 -2.84 -14.44 1.33
N PHE A 119 -3.33 -15.66 1.15
CA PHE A 119 -3.70 -16.18 -0.17
C PHE A 119 -4.79 -15.32 -0.83
N GLY A 120 -5.80 -14.90 -0.06
CA GLY A 120 -6.83 -13.99 -0.55
C GLY A 120 -6.24 -12.65 -1.03
N THR A 121 -5.31 -12.10 -0.28
CA THR A 121 -4.60 -10.87 -0.66
C THR A 121 -3.81 -11.07 -1.95
N ILE A 122 -3.09 -12.19 -2.07
CA ILE A 122 -2.32 -12.53 -3.27
C ILE A 122 -3.25 -12.60 -4.49
N GLN A 123 -4.41 -13.26 -4.36
CA GLN A 123 -5.36 -13.37 -5.46
C GLN A 123 -5.90 -12.01 -5.92
N GLU A 124 -6.21 -11.11 -4.99
CA GLU A 124 -6.68 -9.76 -5.33
C GLU A 124 -5.61 -8.96 -6.09
N ILE A 125 -4.36 -9.04 -5.66
CA ILE A 125 -3.25 -8.35 -6.34
C ILE A 125 -3.04 -8.94 -7.73
N GLU A 126 -3.05 -10.26 -7.87
CA GLU A 126 -2.94 -10.92 -9.18
C GLU A 126 -4.08 -10.51 -10.11
N GLY A 127 -5.30 -10.43 -9.59
CA GLY A 127 -6.45 -9.96 -10.34
C GLY A 127 -6.28 -8.54 -10.86
N PHE A 128 -5.71 -7.65 -10.06
CA PHE A 128 -5.41 -6.29 -10.49
C PHE A 128 -4.37 -6.25 -11.62
N ILE A 129 -3.30 -7.02 -11.48
CA ILE A 129 -2.22 -7.06 -12.49
C ILE A 129 -2.74 -7.63 -13.81
N ASN A 130 -3.56 -8.67 -13.76
CA ASN A 130 -4.07 -9.38 -14.94
C ASN A 130 -5.37 -8.80 -15.51
N GLY A 131 -5.99 -7.94 -14.76
CA GLY A 131 -7.23 -7.28 -15.17
C GLY A 131 -6.98 -5.96 -15.85
#